data_740d4a4a6bf961ecff3a4426520fb16f
#
_entry.id   740d4a4a6bf961ecff3a4426520fb16f
#
_cell.length_a   1.000
_cell.length_b   1.000
_cell.length_c   1.000
_cell.angle_alpha   90.00
_cell.angle_beta   90.00
_cell.angle_gamma   90.00
#
_symmetry.space_group_name_H-M   'P 1'
#
loop_
_entity.id
_entity.type
_entity.pdbx_description
1 polymer ?
#
loop_
_entity_poly.entity_id
_entity_poly.type
_entity_poly.pdbx_seq_one_letter_code
_entity_poly.pdbx_strand_id
1 'polypeptide(L)'
;QENYDKTNDKLSELGIFRFVRIKQEPDPVDKDVIHLSIQLTPNFLFEINTALELNYTNRSNAKNNNLIGVSLNPGVVHRNLLGGAELFTANLSAGVEVAPQRIGVEDFWNTVDLRADFDLSLPEFVDYLGIWSAFYKIPSFKDKRLIGRDFYRTLRNKATTHIGAGYEYLLIFNWYSYDLLNLSYGYEVQPSRFERYSIDHFAINFLNPNTDPLFEVQLKENGFLERSFGQQVFISLLFRNFEFTRRTKTTLRGRTGYLNANIEVA
;
A
#
# COMPACT_ATOMS: atom_id res chain seq x y z
N GLN A 1 -1.17 -32.12 -12.71
CA GLN A 1 -1.60 -30.84 -13.30
C GLN A 1 -1.75 -29.74 -12.23
N GLU A 2 -2.47 -29.99 -11.12
CA GLU A 2 -2.67 -29.02 -10.03
C GLU A 2 -1.36 -28.48 -9.40
N ASN A 3 -0.36 -29.33 -9.20
CA ASN A 3 0.95 -28.90 -8.65
C ASN A 3 1.75 -28.09 -9.66
N TYR A 4 1.60 -28.38 -10.95
CA TYR A 4 2.23 -27.62 -12.04
C TYR A 4 1.67 -26.19 -12.07
N ASP A 5 0.34 -26.04 -12.10
CA ASP A 5 -0.32 -24.74 -12.13
C ASP A 5 0.04 -23.91 -10.89
N LYS A 6 0.07 -24.54 -9.71
CA LYS A 6 0.49 -23.87 -8.46
C LYS A 6 1.95 -23.40 -8.48
N THR A 7 2.85 -24.19 -9.06
CA THR A 7 4.27 -23.81 -9.15
C THR A 7 4.45 -22.64 -10.13
N ASN A 8 3.76 -22.71 -11.27
CA ASN A 8 3.80 -21.63 -12.27
C ASN A 8 3.22 -20.31 -11.69
N ASP A 9 2.09 -20.40 -11.02
CA ASP A 9 1.46 -19.22 -10.38
C ASP A 9 2.40 -18.62 -9.33
N LYS A 10 2.97 -19.42 -8.43
CA LYS A 10 3.92 -18.94 -7.41
C LYS A 10 5.16 -18.28 -7.99
N LEU A 11 5.79 -18.90 -9.01
CA LEU A 11 6.95 -18.30 -9.65
C LEU A 11 6.61 -16.97 -10.36
N SER A 12 5.41 -16.88 -10.93
CA SER A 12 4.93 -15.66 -11.59
C SER A 12 4.60 -14.56 -10.59
N GLU A 13 4.08 -14.92 -9.41
CA GLU A 13 3.75 -14.00 -8.33
C GLU A 13 4.98 -13.36 -7.67
N LEU A 14 6.17 -13.95 -7.78
CA LEU A 14 7.40 -13.38 -7.25
C LEU A 14 7.80 -12.04 -7.90
N GLY A 15 7.31 -11.73 -9.12
CA GLY A 15 7.57 -10.47 -9.82
C GLY A 15 8.99 -10.28 -10.34
N ILE A 16 9.94 -11.15 -9.97
CA ILE A 16 11.34 -11.11 -10.44
C ILE A 16 11.53 -11.79 -11.79
N PHE A 17 10.53 -12.52 -12.27
CA PHE A 17 10.54 -13.16 -13.58
C PHE A 17 9.50 -12.51 -14.50
N ARG A 18 9.96 -12.14 -15.70
CA ARG A 18 9.09 -11.62 -16.77
C ARG A 18 8.27 -12.72 -17.41
N PHE A 19 8.89 -13.89 -17.60
CA PHE A 19 8.23 -15.06 -18.14
C PHE A 19 8.66 -16.32 -17.38
N VAL A 20 7.67 -17.13 -17.04
CA VAL A 20 7.83 -18.45 -16.44
C VAL A 20 7.24 -19.45 -17.41
N ARG A 21 8.05 -20.40 -17.85
CA ARG A 21 7.59 -21.49 -18.73
C ARG A 21 8.08 -22.82 -18.19
N ILE A 22 7.16 -23.69 -17.88
CA ILE A 22 7.44 -25.05 -17.46
C ILE A 22 7.14 -25.96 -18.65
N LYS A 23 8.15 -26.68 -19.14
CA LYS A 23 8.01 -27.68 -20.18
C LYS A 23 7.99 -29.07 -19.57
N GLN A 24 7.16 -29.93 -20.10
CA GLN A 24 7.10 -31.35 -19.76
C GLN A 24 7.63 -32.14 -20.94
N GLU A 25 8.68 -32.91 -20.72
CA GLU A 25 9.29 -33.72 -21.72
C GLU A 25 9.30 -35.18 -21.24
N PRO A 26 8.64 -36.13 -21.96
CA PRO A 26 8.69 -37.54 -21.60
C PRO A 26 10.12 -38.06 -21.73
N ASP A 27 10.50 -38.94 -20.81
CA ASP A 27 11.81 -39.62 -20.91
C ASP A 27 11.82 -40.51 -22.15
N PRO A 28 12.90 -40.46 -22.97
CA PRO A 28 13.01 -41.26 -24.20
C PRO A 28 13.16 -42.77 -23.92
N VAL A 29 13.58 -43.16 -22.73
CA VAL A 29 13.82 -44.54 -22.34
C VAL A 29 12.68 -45.09 -21.46
N ASP A 30 12.24 -44.31 -20.50
CA ASP A 30 11.18 -44.70 -19.54
C ASP A 30 9.93 -43.83 -19.74
N LYS A 31 8.88 -44.46 -20.31
CA LYS A 31 7.62 -43.75 -20.63
C LYS A 31 6.83 -43.32 -19.40
N ASP A 32 7.13 -43.86 -18.23
CA ASP A 32 6.47 -43.49 -16.96
C ASP A 32 7.15 -42.32 -16.26
N VAL A 33 8.27 -41.80 -16.80
CA VAL A 33 9.02 -40.65 -16.28
C VAL A 33 8.79 -39.41 -17.15
N ILE A 34 8.50 -38.29 -16.51
CA ILE A 34 8.37 -36.98 -17.15
C ILE A 34 9.42 -36.04 -16.56
N HIS A 35 10.25 -35.50 -17.42
CA HIS A 35 11.19 -34.43 -17.05
C HIS A 35 10.48 -33.07 -17.07
N LEU A 36 10.69 -32.27 -16.02
CA LEU A 36 10.21 -30.90 -15.94
C LEU A 36 11.38 -29.93 -16.15
N SER A 37 11.33 -29.15 -17.22
CA SER A 37 12.28 -28.08 -17.47
C SER A 37 11.63 -26.73 -17.19
N ILE A 38 12.13 -26.00 -16.17
CA ILE A 38 11.64 -24.68 -15.80
C ILE A 38 12.52 -23.62 -16.46
N GLN A 39 11.95 -22.89 -17.42
CA GLN A 39 12.60 -21.78 -18.09
C GLN A 39 12.14 -20.47 -17.48
N LEU A 40 13.08 -19.72 -16.92
CA LEU A 40 12.83 -18.46 -16.23
C LEU A 40 13.52 -17.34 -17.00
N THR A 41 12.77 -16.31 -17.37
CA THR A 41 13.33 -15.08 -17.95
C THR A 41 13.30 -14.00 -16.87
N PRO A 42 14.47 -13.51 -16.41
CA PRO A 42 14.49 -12.45 -15.38
C PRO A 42 13.78 -11.18 -15.84
N ASN A 43 13.15 -10.50 -14.90
CA ASN A 43 12.65 -9.15 -15.08
C ASN A 43 13.77 -8.13 -14.81
N PHE A 44 13.55 -6.86 -15.13
CA PHE A 44 14.45 -5.80 -14.69
C PHE A 44 14.37 -5.69 -13.16
N LEU A 45 15.55 -5.80 -12.52
CA LEU A 45 15.62 -5.70 -11.05
C LEU A 45 15.37 -4.26 -10.59
N PHE A 46 15.74 -3.30 -11.39
CA PHE A 46 15.65 -1.88 -11.09
C PHE A 46 14.88 -1.14 -12.19
N GLU A 47 13.92 -0.33 -11.79
CA GLU A 47 13.10 0.46 -12.68
C GLU A 47 12.95 1.86 -12.10
N ILE A 48 13.15 2.88 -12.92
CA ILE A 48 12.92 4.28 -12.56
C ILE A 48 11.78 4.80 -13.44
N ASN A 49 10.85 5.47 -12.82
CA ASN A 49 9.82 6.23 -13.51
C ASN A 49 9.88 7.69 -13.02
N THR A 50 9.43 8.61 -13.86
CA THR A 50 9.34 10.02 -13.49
C THR A 50 8.18 10.64 -14.24
N ALA A 51 7.31 11.34 -13.52
CA ALA A 51 6.23 12.13 -14.10
C ALA A 51 6.42 13.61 -13.75
N LEU A 52 6.24 14.49 -14.74
CA LEU A 52 6.08 15.91 -14.56
C LEU A 52 4.62 16.26 -14.79
N GLU A 53 3.99 16.88 -13.82
CA GLU A 53 2.58 17.23 -13.88
C GLU A 53 2.41 18.76 -13.83
N LEU A 54 1.50 19.23 -14.67
CA LEU A 54 1.05 20.63 -14.68
C LEU A 54 -0.43 20.63 -14.34
N ASN A 55 -0.83 21.37 -13.35
CA ASN A 55 -2.22 21.51 -12.97
C ASN A 55 -2.68 22.96 -12.99
N TYR A 56 -3.97 23.15 -13.21
CA TYR A 56 -4.62 24.43 -13.12
C TYR A 56 -5.86 24.28 -12.26
N THR A 57 -5.90 25.03 -11.17
CA THR A 57 -7.00 24.99 -10.21
C THR A 57 -7.73 26.33 -10.19
N ASN A 58 -9.05 26.32 -10.41
CA ASN A 58 -9.89 27.50 -10.23
C ASN A 58 -10.77 27.30 -8.99
N ARG A 59 -10.51 28.10 -7.96
CA ARG A 59 -11.31 28.08 -6.70
C ARG A 59 -12.18 29.35 -6.65
N SER A 60 -13.46 29.22 -6.99
CA SER A 60 -14.40 30.33 -7.11
C SER A 60 -14.65 31.13 -5.84
N ASN A 61 -14.27 30.63 -4.66
CA ASN A 61 -14.59 31.25 -3.36
C ASN A 61 -13.35 31.68 -2.56
N ALA A 62 -12.14 31.60 -3.11
CA ALA A 62 -10.91 32.01 -2.44
C ALA A 62 -10.36 33.33 -3.00
N LYS A 63 -9.61 34.08 -2.18
CA LYS A 63 -8.88 35.28 -2.63
C LYS A 63 -7.95 35.02 -3.83
N ASN A 64 -7.55 33.74 -4.01
CA ASN A 64 -6.69 33.27 -5.12
C ASN A 64 -7.53 32.37 -6.03
N ASN A 65 -8.14 32.94 -7.05
CA ASN A 65 -9.09 32.20 -7.89
C ASN A 65 -8.41 31.22 -8.86
N ASN A 66 -7.23 31.54 -9.34
CA ASN A 66 -6.53 30.75 -10.36
C ASN A 66 -5.14 30.40 -9.86
N LEU A 67 -4.88 29.12 -9.67
CA LEU A 67 -3.57 28.61 -9.28
C LEU A 67 -3.01 27.77 -10.42
N ILE A 68 -1.71 27.91 -10.65
CA ILE A 68 -0.94 27.04 -11.54
C ILE A 68 0.00 26.23 -10.67
N GLY A 69 -0.09 24.92 -10.78
CA GLY A 69 0.79 24.00 -10.08
C GLY A 69 1.71 23.26 -11.02
N VAL A 70 2.91 22.98 -10.52
CA VAL A 70 3.89 22.10 -11.16
C VAL A 70 4.36 21.11 -10.12
N SER A 71 4.36 19.82 -10.47
CA SER A 71 4.92 18.78 -9.61
C SER A 71 5.82 17.83 -10.39
N LEU A 72 6.84 17.33 -9.70
CA LEU A 72 7.77 16.31 -10.15
C LEU A 72 7.64 15.07 -9.27
N ASN A 73 7.39 13.93 -9.89
CA ASN A 73 7.08 12.68 -9.20
C ASN A 73 8.05 11.56 -9.66
N PRO A 74 9.30 11.52 -9.15
CA PRO A 74 10.20 10.39 -9.41
C PRO A 74 9.80 9.18 -8.57
N GLY A 75 9.87 8.01 -9.18
CA GLY A 75 9.63 6.72 -8.54
C GLY A 75 10.72 5.72 -8.87
N VAL A 76 10.98 4.82 -7.94
CA VAL A 76 11.94 3.73 -8.06
C VAL A 76 11.28 2.44 -7.63
N VAL A 77 11.47 1.39 -8.42
CA VAL A 77 11.07 0.03 -8.08
C VAL A 77 12.31 -0.84 -8.11
N HIS A 78 12.56 -1.54 -7.01
CA HIS A 78 13.63 -2.54 -6.94
C HIS A 78 13.03 -3.91 -6.59
N ARG A 79 13.23 -4.88 -7.48
CA ARG A 79 12.80 -6.26 -7.30
C ARG A 79 13.99 -7.07 -6.77
N ASN A 80 13.78 -7.78 -5.67
CA ASN A 80 14.82 -8.59 -5.02
C ASN A 80 15.89 -7.76 -4.29
N LEU A 81 15.43 -6.78 -3.47
CA LEU A 81 16.30 -5.87 -2.73
C LEU A 81 17.21 -6.60 -1.72
N LEU A 82 16.66 -7.57 -0.99
CA LEU A 82 17.36 -8.35 0.05
C LEU A 82 17.76 -9.77 -0.40
N GLY A 83 17.37 -10.17 -1.63
CA GLY A 83 17.70 -11.49 -2.19
C GLY A 83 16.59 -12.55 -2.06
N GLY A 84 15.43 -12.19 -1.51
CA GLY A 84 14.26 -13.06 -1.30
C GLY A 84 13.05 -12.75 -2.22
N ALA A 85 13.30 -12.06 -3.35
CA ALA A 85 12.28 -11.62 -4.30
C ALA A 85 11.32 -10.54 -3.73
N GLU A 86 11.80 -9.73 -2.82
CA GLU A 86 11.04 -8.60 -2.28
C GLU A 86 10.85 -7.52 -3.34
N LEU A 87 9.69 -6.87 -3.29
CA LEU A 87 9.39 -5.69 -4.08
C LEU A 87 9.52 -4.45 -3.19
N PHE A 88 10.51 -3.63 -3.47
CA PHE A 88 10.66 -2.32 -2.85
C PHE A 88 10.22 -1.23 -3.83
N THR A 89 9.37 -0.33 -3.37
CA THR A 89 8.92 0.83 -4.12
C THR A 89 9.20 2.09 -3.31
N ALA A 90 9.80 3.08 -3.94
CA ALA A 90 9.99 4.41 -3.36
C ALA A 90 9.43 5.43 -4.34
N ASN A 91 8.49 6.26 -3.87
CA ASN A 91 7.91 7.34 -4.64
C ASN A 91 8.18 8.66 -3.91
N LEU A 92 8.71 9.63 -4.64
CA LEU A 92 8.87 10.97 -4.15
C LEU A 92 7.95 11.90 -4.95
N SER A 93 7.45 12.93 -4.33
CA SER A 93 6.68 13.97 -5.00
C SER A 93 7.12 15.34 -4.46
N ALA A 94 7.35 16.27 -5.34
CA ALA A 94 7.61 17.66 -4.99
C ALA A 94 6.79 18.57 -5.89
N GLY A 95 5.88 19.32 -5.29
CA GLY A 95 4.95 20.19 -5.99
C GLY A 95 4.96 21.62 -5.44
N VAL A 96 4.69 22.58 -6.32
CA VAL A 96 4.46 23.96 -5.96
C VAL A 96 3.27 24.51 -6.71
N GLU A 97 2.46 25.33 -6.04
CA GLU A 97 1.38 26.07 -6.66
C GLU A 97 1.63 27.58 -6.49
N VAL A 98 1.35 28.33 -7.54
CA VAL A 98 1.51 29.80 -7.57
C VAL A 98 0.23 30.47 -8.05
N ALA A 99 0.01 31.70 -7.60
CA ALA A 99 -1.08 32.57 -8.06
C ALA A 99 -0.53 33.59 -9.09
N PRO A 100 -0.59 33.32 -10.41
CA PRO A 100 0.08 34.13 -11.43
C PRO A 100 -0.46 35.57 -11.53
N GLN A 101 -1.69 35.82 -11.12
CA GLN A 101 -2.27 37.16 -11.07
C GLN A 101 -1.66 38.04 -9.97
N ARG A 102 -0.81 37.48 -9.11
CA ARG A 102 -0.16 38.17 -7.99
C ARG A 102 1.36 38.27 -8.15
N ILE A 103 1.85 38.25 -9.40
CA ILE A 103 3.28 38.43 -9.68
C ILE A 103 3.77 39.74 -9.08
N GLY A 104 4.83 39.67 -8.26
CA GLY A 104 5.42 40.85 -7.57
C GLY A 104 4.75 41.19 -6.23
N VAL A 105 3.82 40.38 -5.74
CA VAL A 105 3.18 40.49 -4.43
C VAL A 105 3.67 39.36 -3.53
N GLU A 106 3.72 39.58 -2.20
CA GLU A 106 4.15 38.58 -1.21
C GLU A 106 3.32 37.25 -1.28
N ASP A 107 2.10 37.34 -1.78
CA ASP A 107 1.18 36.18 -1.90
C ASP A 107 1.30 35.42 -3.24
N PHE A 108 2.39 35.58 -4.00
CA PHE A 108 2.60 34.87 -5.26
C PHE A 108 2.67 33.33 -5.05
N TRP A 109 3.39 32.89 -4.02
CA TRP A 109 3.48 31.49 -3.63
C TRP A 109 2.22 31.08 -2.87
N ASN A 110 1.60 29.96 -3.25
CA ASN A 110 0.38 29.48 -2.59
C ASN A 110 0.62 28.19 -1.80
N THR A 111 1.20 27.18 -2.41
CA THR A 111 1.34 25.85 -1.78
C THR A 111 2.71 25.26 -2.13
N VAL A 112 3.29 24.56 -1.16
CA VAL A 112 4.40 23.62 -1.36
C VAL A 112 3.95 22.27 -0.81
N ASP A 113 4.08 21.23 -1.62
CA ASP A 113 3.77 19.83 -1.26
C ASP A 113 5.02 18.98 -1.49
N LEU A 114 5.48 18.31 -0.45
CA LEU A 114 6.58 17.36 -0.51
C LEU A 114 6.10 16.04 0.08
N ARG A 115 6.26 14.95 -0.67
CA ARG A 115 5.87 13.60 -0.23
C ARG A 115 6.95 12.59 -0.53
N ALA A 116 7.14 11.66 0.39
CA ALA A 116 8.00 10.50 0.23
C ALA A 116 7.28 9.25 0.75
N ASP A 117 7.04 8.28 -0.12
CA ASP A 117 6.39 7.03 0.21
C ASP A 117 7.33 5.86 -0.10
N PHE A 118 7.48 4.97 0.85
CA PHE A 118 8.26 3.75 0.76
C PHE A 118 7.38 2.56 1.07
N ASP A 119 7.42 1.53 0.23
CA ASP A 119 6.72 0.28 0.43
C ASP A 119 7.67 -0.90 0.18
N LEU A 120 7.67 -1.84 1.10
CA LEU A 120 8.40 -3.09 1.00
C LEU A 120 7.43 -4.26 1.10
N SER A 121 7.26 -4.97 0.00
CA SER A 121 6.46 -6.19 -0.08
C SER A 121 7.37 -7.41 -0.03
N LEU A 122 7.20 -8.24 0.98
CA LEU A 122 7.88 -9.51 1.17
C LEU A 122 6.97 -10.65 0.67
N PRO A 123 7.39 -11.49 -0.30
CA PRO A 123 6.56 -12.58 -0.83
C PRO A 123 6.44 -13.77 0.15
N GLU A 124 6.53 -13.48 1.43
CA GLU A 124 6.43 -14.44 2.51
C GLU A 124 5.67 -13.89 3.71
N PHE A 125 5.18 -14.79 4.53
CA PHE A 125 4.53 -14.45 5.78
C PHE A 125 5.57 -14.24 6.88
N VAL A 126 5.78 -13.01 7.30
CA VAL A 126 6.58 -12.64 8.46
C VAL A 126 5.64 -12.40 9.65
N ASP A 127 5.66 -13.30 10.64
CA ASP A 127 4.73 -13.23 11.79
C ASP A 127 5.05 -12.03 12.69
N TYR A 128 4.18 -11.02 12.66
CA TYR A 128 4.33 -9.81 13.46
C TYR A 128 4.34 -10.13 14.96
N LEU A 129 5.48 -9.93 15.61
CA LEU A 129 5.71 -10.21 17.03
C LEU A 129 5.33 -11.64 17.46
N GLY A 130 5.17 -12.59 16.53
CA GLY A 130 4.73 -13.95 16.82
C GLY A 130 3.26 -14.08 17.24
N ILE A 131 2.44 -13.04 16.98
CA ILE A 131 1.03 -12.97 17.40
C ILE A 131 0.22 -14.13 16.82
N TRP A 132 0.38 -14.40 15.54
CA TRP A 132 -0.36 -15.47 14.86
C TRP A 132 0.05 -16.85 15.33
N SER A 133 1.36 -17.06 15.59
CA SER A 133 1.89 -18.28 16.20
C SER A 133 1.37 -18.47 17.61
N ALA A 134 1.28 -17.40 18.39
CA ALA A 134 0.70 -17.43 19.73
C ALA A 134 -0.78 -17.80 19.69
N PHE A 135 -1.59 -17.14 18.89
CA PHE A 135 -3.02 -17.45 18.73
C PHE A 135 -3.28 -18.85 18.21
N TYR A 136 -2.40 -19.38 17.34
CA TYR A 136 -2.51 -20.77 16.88
C TYR A 136 -2.20 -21.79 17.99
N LYS A 137 -1.35 -21.46 18.97
CA LYS A 137 -0.97 -22.32 20.10
C LYS A 137 -1.98 -22.28 21.24
N ILE A 138 -2.77 -21.19 21.38
CA ILE A 138 -3.74 -21.05 22.46
C ILE A 138 -4.91 -22.02 22.23
N PRO A 139 -5.19 -22.96 23.16
CA PRO A 139 -6.37 -23.81 23.10
C PRO A 139 -7.62 -22.96 23.36
N SER A 140 -8.60 -23.05 22.49
CA SER A 140 -9.92 -22.42 22.69
C SER A 140 -10.83 -23.33 23.53
N PHE A 141 -11.93 -22.75 24.02
CA PHE A 141 -12.98 -23.53 24.70
C PHE A 141 -13.45 -24.72 23.82
N LYS A 142 -13.52 -25.91 24.37
CA LYS A 142 -13.92 -27.17 23.71
C LYS A 142 -12.91 -27.78 22.71
N ASP A 143 -11.62 -27.84 23.04
CA ASP A 143 -10.56 -28.45 22.20
C ASP A 143 -10.42 -27.90 20.77
N LYS A 144 -11.04 -26.77 20.47
CA LYS A 144 -10.82 -26.05 19.21
C LYS A 144 -9.79 -24.95 19.43
N ARG A 145 -8.88 -24.82 18.52
CA ARG A 145 -7.90 -23.72 18.53
C ARG A 145 -8.60 -22.39 18.25
N LEU A 146 -8.08 -21.29 18.78
CA LEU A 146 -8.62 -19.94 18.56
C LEU A 146 -8.66 -19.63 17.05
N ILE A 147 -7.61 -20.03 16.34
CA ILE A 147 -7.50 -19.90 14.89
C ILE A 147 -7.50 -21.29 14.24
N GLY A 148 -8.35 -21.46 13.23
CA GLY A 148 -8.44 -22.70 12.48
C GLY A 148 -7.11 -23.08 11.81
N ARG A 149 -6.78 -24.38 11.81
CA ARG A 149 -5.55 -24.91 11.20
C ARG A 149 -5.39 -24.52 9.73
N ASP A 150 -6.50 -24.55 8.98
CA ASP A 150 -6.50 -24.25 7.55
C ASP A 150 -6.25 -22.77 7.29
N PHE A 151 -6.81 -21.88 8.12
CA PHE A 151 -6.56 -20.45 8.02
C PHE A 151 -5.09 -20.12 8.28
N TYR A 152 -4.51 -20.62 9.39
CA TYR A 152 -3.11 -20.39 9.71
C TYR A 152 -2.17 -20.94 8.64
N ARG A 153 -2.48 -22.10 8.06
CA ARG A 153 -1.72 -22.67 6.95
C ARG A 153 -1.85 -21.84 5.68
N THR A 154 -3.01 -21.29 5.41
CA THR A 154 -3.23 -20.38 4.29
C THR A 154 -2.43 -19.09 4.47
N LEU A 155 -2.45 -18.50 5.65
CA LEU A 155 -1.67 -17.32 6.00
C LEU A 155 -0.19 -17.58 5.75
N ARG A 156 0.37 -18.65 6.33
CA ARG A 156 1.79 -19.02 6.17
C ARG A 156 2.25 -19.26 4.73
N ASN A 157 1.38 -19.79 3.89
CA ASN A 157 1.75 -20.24 2.55
C ASN A 157 1.40 -19.24 1.44
N LYS A 158 0.54 -18.28 1.71
CA LYS A 158 -0.04 -17.40 0.69
C LYS A 158 -0.07 -15.92 1.08
N ALA A 159 0.37 -15.58 2.28
CA ALA A 159 0.44 -14.18 2.66
C ALA A 159 1.68 -13.52 2.10
N THR A 160 1.51 -12.29 1.64
CA THR A 160 2.56 -11.32 1.38
C THR A 160 2.58 -10.32 2.53
N THR A 161 3.73 -10.04 3.08
CA THR A 161 3.89 -9.05 4.15
C THR A 161 4.20 -7.70 3.53
N HIS A 162 3.52 -6.65 3.99
CA HIS A 162 3.72 -5.26 3.57
C HIS A 162 4.24 -4.41 4.72
N ILE A 163 5.26 -3.62 4.45
CA ILE A 163 5.83 -2.64 5.38
C ILE A 163 5.87 -1.31 4.65
N GLY A 164 5.10 -0.35 5.15
CA GLY A 164 4.99 0.98 4.54
C GLY A 164 5.54 2.06 5.46
N ALA A 165 6.15 3.08 4.88
CA ALA A 165 6.54 4.32 5.53
C ALA A 165 6.27 5.49 4.60
N GLY A 166 5.56 6.50 5.08
CA GLY A 166 5.24 7.70 4.31
C GLY A 166 5.50 8.95 5.11
N TYR A 167 5.99 9.98 4.45
CA TYR A 167 6.12 11.32 5.00
C TYR A 167 5.54 12.33 4.01
N GLU A 168 4.72 13.22 4.51
CA GLU A 168 4.14 14.32 3.74
C GLU A 168 4.35 15.62 4.49
N TYR A 169 4.86 16.64 3.79
CA TYR A 169 4.92 18.02 4.23
C TYR A 169 4.09 18.88 3.29
N LEU A 170 3.08 19.54 3.83
CA LEU A 170 2.29 20.52 3.11
C LEU A 170 2.45 21.89 3.76
N LEU A 171 2.76 22.89 2.96
CA LEU A 171 2.75 24.31 3.36
C LEU A 171 1.77 25.07 2.47
N ILE A 172 0.80 25.73 3.09
CA ILE A 172 -0.06 26.73 2.45
C ILE A 172 0.34 28.07 3.02
N PHE A 173 0.95 28.91 2.18
CA PHE A 173 1.50 30.21 2.59
C PHE A 173 0.43 31.08 3.25
N ASN A 174 0.80 31.74 4.37
CA ASN A 174 -0.05 32.61 5.19
C ASN A 174 -1.24 31.92 5.86
N TRP A 175 -1.26 30.57 5.88
CA TRP A 175 -2.34 29.78 6.49
C TRP A 175 -1.78 28.78 7.48
N TYR A 176 -1.26 27.65 6.99
CA TYR A 176 -0.74 26.59 7.83
C TYR A 176 0.23 25.68 7.07
N SER A 177 0.99 24.93 7.83
CA SER A 177 1.72 23.76 7.32
C SER A 177 1.41 22.56 8.19
N TYR A 178 1.66 21.38 7.65
CA TYR A 178 1.67 20.16 8.46
C TYR A 178 2.74 19.18 8.00
N ASP A 179 3.18 18.40 8.97
CA ASP A 179 3.97 17.20 8.78
C ASP A 179 3.08 15.99 9.07
N LEU A 180 3.01 15.03 8.16
CA LEU A 180 2.31 13.78 8.32
C LEU A 180 3.28 12.62 8.16
N LEU A 181 3.46 11.83 9.22
CA LEU A 181 4.22 10.60 9.19
C LEU A 181 3.27 9.40 9.26
N ASN A 182 3.42 8.48 8.33
CA ASN A 182 2.67 7.23 8.28
C ASN A 182 3.64 6.06 8.35
N LEU A 183 3.38 5.11 9.25
CA LEU A 183 4.07 3.82 9.29
C LEU A 183 3.01 2.72 9.31
N SER A 184 3.24 1.64 8.57
CA SER A 184 2.30 0.53 8.50
C SER A 184 3.00 -0.81 8.40
N TYR A 185 2.33 -1.84 8.91
CA TYR A 185 2.71 -3.24 8.78
C TYR A 185 1.46 -4.09 8.66
N GLY A 186 1.41 -4.92 7.64
CA GLY A 186 0.23 -5.73 7.39
C GLY A 186 0.50 -6.91 6.46
N TYR A 187 -0.59 -7.61 6.12
CA TYR A 187 -0.57 -8.76 5.23
C TYR A 187 -1.65 -8.65 4.17
N GLU A 188 -1.28 -9.08 2.99
CA GLU A 188 -2.24 -9.43 1.95
C GLU A 188 -2.23 -10.94 1.75
N VAL A 189 -3.41 -11.55 1.75
CA VAL A 189 -3.58 -13.00 1.57
C VAL A 189 -4.57 -13.24 0.45
N GLN A 190 -4.16 -13.98 -0.56
CA GLN A 190 -5.02 -14.38 -1.67
C GLN A 190 -5.22 -15.91 -1.68
N PRO A 191 -6.18 -16.47 -0.91
CA PRO A 191 -6.42 -17.89 -0.84
C PRO A 191 -6.80 -18.48 -2.18
N SER A 192 -7.51 -17.72 -3.02
CA SER A 192 -7.95 -18.09 -4.36
C SER A 192 -8.07 -16.86 -5.27
N ARG A 193 -8.21 -17.05 -6.58
CA ARG A 193 -8.46 -15.96 -7.56
C ARG A 193 -9.72 -15.13 -7.26
N PHE A 194 -10.56 -15.62 -6.37
CA PHE A 194 -11.85 -15.01 -6.05
C PHE A 194 -11.92 -14.42 -4.66
N GLU A 195 -10.90 -14.62 -3.83
CA GLU A 195 -10.87 -14.20 -2.43
C GLU A 195 -9.55 -13.51 -2.11
N ARG A 196 -9.64 -12.37 -1.45
CA ARG A 196 -8.51 -11.57 -0.97
C ARG A 196 -8.83 -11.07 0.44
N TYR A 197 -7.85 -11.17 1.32
CA TYR A 197 -7.87 -10.59 2.66
C TYR A 197 -6.71 -9.59 2.76
N SER A 198 -6.96 -8.44 3.36
CA SER A 198 -5.94 -7.50 3.82
C SER A 198 -6.08 -7.36 5.33
N ILE A 199 -4.99 -7.44 6.04
CA ILE A 199 -4.94 -7.39 7.51
C ILE A 199 -3.82 -6.44 7.89
N ASP A 200 -4.17 -5.27 8.43
CA ASP A 200 -3.20 -4.31 8.93
C ASP A 200 -3.14 -4.42 10.45
N HIS A 201 -1.95 -4.76 10.95
CA HIS A 201 -1.70 -4.89 12.38
C HIS A 201 -1.23 -3.59 12.98
N PHE A 202 -0.12 -3.08 12.47
CA PHE A 202 0.54 -1.91 12.98
C PHE A 202 0.27 -0.72 12.07
N ALA A 203 -0.10 0.40 12.68
CA ALA A 203 -0.12 1.67 11.98
C ALA A 203 0.16 2.80 12.98
N ILE A 204 1.00 3.71 12.59
CA ILE A 204 1.19 5.01 13.24
C ILE A 204 0.89 6.07 12.20
N ASN A 205 -0.03 6.98 12.55
CA ASN A 205 -0.26 8.21 11.81
C ASN A 205 0.00 9.35 12.78
N PHE A 206 0.99 10.16 12.48
CA PHE A 206 1.34 11.33 13.26
C PHE A 206 1.18 12.56 12.39
N LEU A 207 0.22 13.42 12.75
CA LEU A 207 -0.05 14.68 12.10
C LEU A 207 0.35 15.81 13.05
N ASN A 208 1.25 16.68 12.59
CA ASN A 208 1.74 17.82 13.34
C ASN A 208 1.48 19.11 12.53
N PRO A 209 0.33 19.78 12.72
CA PRO A 209 0.03 21.04 12.08
C PRO A 209 0.73 22.20 12.77
N ASN A 210 1.14 23.17 11.98
CA ASN A 210 1.66 24.46 12.42
C ASN A 210 0.87 25.58 11.71
N THR A 211 0.29 26.51 12.49
CA THR A 211 -0.58 27.54 11.97
C THR A 211 0.09 28.91 11.94
N ASP A 212 -0.16 29.67 10.88
CA ASP A 212 0.24 31.08 10.82
C ASP A 212 -0.54 31.89 11.87
N PRO A 213 0.08 32.91 12.52
CA PRO A 213 -0.58 33.74 13.54
C PRO A 213 -1.87 34.41 13.08
N LEU A 214 -1.98 34.80 11.82
CA LEU A 214 -3.21 35.42 11.28
C LEU A 214 -4.32 34.37 11.13
N PHE A 215 -3.98 33.17 10.73
CA PHE A 215 -4.92 32.05 10.61
C PHE A 215 -5.34 31.54 11.99
N GLU A 216 -4.44 31.54 12.96
CA GLU A 216 -4.73 31.15 14.35
C GLU A 216 -5.84 32.02 14.98
N VAL A 217 -5.88 33.32 14.69
CA VAL A 217 -6.97 34.19 15.13
C VAL A 217 -8.32 33.73 14.56
N GLN A 218 -8.36 33.35 13.27
CA GLN A 218 -9.59 32.85 12.64
C GLN A 218 -10.01 31.46 13.18
N LEU A 219 -9.04 30.62 13.54
CA LEU A 219 -9.34 29.31 14.16
C LEU A 219 -10.00 29.47 15.54
N LYS A 220 -9.52 30.42 16.35
CA LYS A 220 -10.08 30.70 17.68
C LYS A 220 -11.52 31.19 17.66
N GLU A 221 -11.97 31.79 16.56
CA GLU A 221 -13.36 32.17 16.35
C GLU A 221 -14.32 30.98 16.18
N ASN A 222 -13.74 29.80 15.79
CA ASN A 222 -14.50 28.59 15.56
C ASN A 222 -13.88 27.41 16.34
N GLY A 223 -14.41 27.15 17.54
CA GLY A 223 -13.87 26.13 18.45
C GLY A 223 -13.89 24.69 17.88
N PHE A 224 -14.64 24.40 16.83
CA PHE A 224 -14.56 23.13 16.12
C PHE A 224 -13.31 23.07 15.26
N LEU A 225 -13.03 24.11 14.50
CA LEU A 225 -11.83 24.17 13.64
C LEU A 225 -10.56 24.19 14.50
N GLU A 226 -10.54 24.94 15.60
CA GLU A 226 -9.41 24.97 16.53
C GLU A 226 -9.00 23.57 17.02
N ARG A 227 -9.98 22.76 17.41
CA ARG A 227 -9.73 21.37 17.86
C ARG A 227 -9.26 20.46 16.71
N SER A 228 -9.72 20.70 15.49
CA SER A 228 -9.38 19.90 14.32
C SER A 228 -7.97 20.18 13.82
N PHE A 229 -7.40 21.36 14.09
CA PHE A 229 -6.05 21.76 13.73
C PHE A 229 -5.01 21.46 14.82
N GLY A 230 -5.36 20.70 15.85
CA GLY A 230 -4.40 20.23 16.85
C GLY A 230 -3.53 19.08 16.34
N GLN A 231 -2.41 18.86 17.04
CA GLN A 231 -1.58 17.68 16.83
C GLN A 231 -2.40 16.40 17.02
N GLN A 232 -2.32 15.49 16.07
CA GLN A 232 -3.06 14.23 16.09
C GLN A 232 -2.10 13.06 16.00
N VAL A 233 -2.27 12.11 16.90
CA VAL A 233 -1.51 10.86 16.88
C VAL A 233 -2.51 9.70 16.92
N PHE A 234 -2.44 8.88 15.89
CA PHE A 234 -3.16 7.62 15.85
C PHE A 234 -2.16 6.47 15.87
N ILE A 235 -2.29 5.59 16.85
CA ILE A 235 -1.42 4.41 16.99
C ILE A 235 -2.28 3.18 17.13
N SER A 236 -2.14 2.25 16.19
CA SER A 236 -2.66 0.89 16.28
C SER A 236 -1.48 -0.08 16.35
N LEU A 237 -1.44 -0.92 17.36
CA LEU A 237 -0.32 -1.87 17.57
C LEU A 237 -0.68 -3.32 17.28
N LEU A 238 -1.97 -3.68 17.34
CA LEU A 238 -2.39 -5.08 17.22
C LEU A 238 -3.29 -5.33 16.03
N PHE A 239 -4.22 -4.43 15.76
CA PHE A 239 -5.18 -4.57 14.69
C PHE A 239 -5.74 -3.19 14.32
N ARG A 240 -5.55 -2.80 13.10
CA ARG A 240 -6.08 -1.56 12.54
C ARG A 240 -7.23 -1.81 11.60
N ASN A 241 -6.99 -2.65 10.60
CA ASN A 241 -7.93 -2.85 9.51
C ASN A 241 -7.97 -4.31 9.10
N PHE A 242 -9.16 -4.77 8.74
CA PHE A 242 -9.39 -6.04 8.08
C PHE A 242 -10.32 -5.84 6.91
N GLU A 243 -9.83 -6.08 5.73
CA GLU A 243 -10.62 -6.03 4.51
C GLU A 243 -10.74 -7.44 3.92
N PHE A 244 -11.96 -7.81 3.57
CA PHE A 244 -12.27 -9.04 2.88
C PHE A 244 -12.98 -8.74 1.57
N THR A 245 -12.43 -9.26 0.48
CA THR A 245 -13.02 -9.15 -0.84
C THR A 245 -13.28 -10.55 -1.42
N ARG A 246 -14.49 -10.77 -1.92
CA ARG A 246 -14.86 -12.00 -2.61
C ARG A 246 -15.60 -11.71 -3.91
N ARG A 247 -15.14 -12.36 -4.99
CA ARG A 247 -15.84 -12.41 -6.27
C ARG A 247 -16.46 -13.79 -6.48
N THR A 248 -17.63 -13.86 -7.06
CA THR A 248 -18.19 -15.13 -7.55
C THR A 248 -17.65 -15.42 -8.95
N LYS A 249 -17.59 -16.69 -9.33
CA LYS A 249 -17.30 -17.06 -10.72
C LYS A 249 -18.39 -16.47 -11.63
N THR A 250 -17.97 -15.95 -12.77
CA THR A 250 -18.91 -15.46 -13.79
C THR A 250 -19.79 -16.61 -14.27
N THR A 251 -21.10 -16.47 -14.17
CA THR A 251 -22.05 -17.45 -14.66
C THR A 251 -22.07 -17.44 -16.18
N LEU A 252 -22.63 -18.50 -16.81
CA LEU A 252 -22.83 -18.59 -18.26
C LEU A 252 -23.62 -17.39 -18.83
N ARG A 253 -24.41 -16.69 -18.01
CA ARG A 253 -25.15 -15.48 -18.38
C ARG A 253 -24.37 -14.17 -18.13
N GLY A 254 -23.06 -14.25 -17.89
CA GLY A 254 -22.21 -13.09 -17.65
C GLY A 254 -22.41 -12.39 -16.29
N ARG A 255 -23.12 -12.99 -15.33
CA ARG A 255 -23.33 -12.40 -14.00
C ARG A 255 -22.18 -12.73 -13.08
N THR A 256 -21.63 -11.71 -12.42
CA THR A 256 -20.58 -11.83 -11.38
C THR A 256 -21.08 -11.13 -10.14
N GLY A 257 -21.01 -11.80 -8.98
CA GLY A 257 -21.25 -11.20 -7.67
C GLY A 257 -19.95 -10.68 -7.08
N TYR A 258 -20.01 -9.58 -6.35
CA TYR A 258 -18.91 -8.97 -5.63
C TYR A 258 -19.35 -8.67 -4.21
N LEU A 259 -18.54 -9.07 -3.24
CA LEU A 259 -18.70 -8.76 -1.82
C LEU A 259 -17.40 -8.14 -1.31
N ASN A 260 -17.51 -6.98 -0.69
CA ASN A 260 -16.44 -6.36 0.07
C ASN A 260 -16.95 -6.09 1.48
N ALA A 261 -16.14 -6.41 2.48
CA ALA A 261 -16.40 -6.12 3.88
C ALA A 261 -15.12 -5.53 4.48
N ASN A 262 -15.26 -4.40 5.15
CA ASN A 262 -14.16 -3.70 5.83
C ASN A 262 -14.51 -3.50 7.30
N ILE A 263 -13.56 -3.78 8.19
CA ILE A 263 -13.63 -3.51 9.62
C ILE A 263 -12.40 -2.71 9.98
N GLU A 264 -12.60 -1.47 10.37
CA GLU A 264 -11.53 -0.56 10.79
C GLU A 264 -11.72 -0.19 12.26
N VAL A 265 -10.63 -0.18 13.00
CA VAL A 265 -10.57 0.29 14.39
C VAL A 265 -9.88 1.64 14.37
N ALA A 266 -10.65 2.68 14.76
CA ALA A 266 -10.19 4.06 14.86
C ALA A 266 -9.89 4.45 16.31
#